data_a2bbcd151bca434349352d364511f16e
#
_entry.id   a2bbcd151bca434349352d364511f16e
#
_cell.length_a   1.000
_cell.length_b   1.000
_cell.length_c   1.000
_cell.angle_alpha   90.00
_cell.angle_beta   90.00
_cell.angle_gamma   90.00
#
_symmetry.space_group_name_H-M   'P 1'
#
loop_
_entity.id
_entity.type
_entity.pdbx_description
1 polymer ?
#
loop_
_entity_poly.entity_id
_entity_poly.type
_entity_poly.pdbx_seq_one_letter_code
_entity_poly.pdbx_strand_id
1 'polypeptide(L)'
;MSFEDDVDFSSAMAAFEAKHFARAAQMLSPFAQQGNAEAQHRLAIIYQNGLGMTRNDELAYKWMRAAAEQGHALAQHGLGFMYLEGECVEKNGEEAARWFQMAADQGMAGSLTTLAMMYEQGNGVEQDLEEARRLYKLAGFDDAV
;
A
#
# COMPACT_ATOMS: atom_id res chain seq x y z
N MET A 1 8.01 -18.19 16.75
CA MET A 1 9.16 -17.76 15.97
C MET A 1 10.42 -17.80 16.85
N SER A 2 11.53 -18.26 16.33
CA SER A 2 12.75 -18.35 17.09
C SER A 2 13.46 -17.01 17.19
N PHE A 3 14.39 -16.90 18.15
CA PHE A 3 15.22 -15.71 18.30
C PHE A 3 16.01 -15.40 17.02
N GLU A 4 16.49 -16.44 16.35
CA GLU A 4 17.25 -16.28 15.11
C GLU A 4 16.41 -15.70 13.99
N ASP A 5 15.14 -16.16 13.87
CA ASP A 5 14.22 -15.63 12.87
C ASP A 5 13.93 -14.15 13.11
N ASP A 6 13.76 -13.74 14.38
CA ASP A 6 13.52 -12.35 14.73
C ASP A 6 14.74 -11.48 14.38
N VAL A 7 15.95 -11.97 14.66
CA VAL A 7 17.18 -11.25 14.32
C VAL A 7 17.30 -11.13 12.79
N ASP A 8 17.02 -12.21 12.07
CA ASP A 8 17.11 -12.18 10.61
C ASP A 8 16.10 -11.22 9.99
N PHE A 9 14.87 -11.19 10.52
CA PHE A 9 13.88 -10.23 10.04
C PHE A 9 14.32 -8.79 10.34
N SER A 10 14.82 -8.54 11.53
CA SER A 10 15.35 -7.22 11.88
C SER A 10 16.48 -6.81 10.96
N SER A 11 17.35 -7.77 10.59
CA SER A 11 18.45 -7.52 9.66
C SER A 11 17.92 -7.18 8.27
N ALA A 12 16.86 -7.87 7.83
CA ALA A 12 16.24 -7.60 6.54
C ALA A 12 15.65 -6.18 6.50
N MET A 13 14.98 -5.80 7.57
CA MET A 13 14.41 -4.45 7.68
C MET A 13 15.51 -3.40 7.73
N ALA A 14 16.60 -3.67 8.44
CA ALA A 14 17.76 -2.77 8.51
C ALA A 14 18.39 -2.58 7.14
N ALA A 15 18.49 -3.65 6.35
CA ALA A 15 19.02 -3.55 4.98
C ALA A 15 18.14 -2.65 4.12
N PHE A 16 16.83 -2.76 4.25
CA PHE A 16 15.89 -1.91 3.54
C PHE A 16 16.07 -0.43 3.96
N GLU A 17 16.13 -0.18 5.26
CA GLU A 17 16.30 1.18 5.79
C GLU A 17 17.62 1.80 5.35
N ALA A 18 18.67 0.98 5.23
CA ALA A 18 19.97 1.42 4.76
C ALA A 18 20.03 1.56 3.23
N LYS A 19 18.93 1.28 2.54
CA LYS A 19 18.82 1.36 1.08
C LYS A 19 19.69 0.34 0.35
N HIS A 20 20.00 -0.77 1.00
CA HIS A 20 20.64 -1.92 0.37
C HIS A 20 19.54 -2.82 -0.20
N PHE A 21 18.88 -2.35 -1.25
CA PHE A 21 17.61 -2.92 -1.69
C PHE A 21 17.74 -4.33 -2.28
N ALA A 22 18.79 -4.61 -3.05
CA ALA A 22 18.98 -5.95 -3.60
C ALA A 22 19.17 -6.97 -2.48
N ARG A 23 19.96 -6.60 -1.47
CA ARG A 23 20.19 -7.45 -0.31
C ARG A 23 18.91 -7.60 0.51
N ALA A 24 18.20 -6.48 0.72
CA ALA A 24 16.94 -6.50 1.45
C ALA A 24 15.94 -7.42 0.79
N ALA A 25 15.83 -7.40 -0.54
CA ALA A 25 14.91 -8.27 -1.26
C ALA A 25 15.23 -9.74 -1.02
N GLN A 26 16.51 -10.11 -1.08
CA GLN A 26 16.92 -11.47 -0.80
C GLN A 26 16.56 -11.90 0.62
N MET A 27 16.78 -11.01 1.58
CA MET A 27 16.53 -11.30 2.98
C MET A 27 15.03 -11.31 3.32
N LEU A 28 14.24 -10.46 2.68
CA LEU A 28 12.80 -10.36 2.92
C LEU A 28 12.02 -11.51 2.28
N SER A 29 12.51 -12.06 1.16
CA SER A 29 11.79 -13.07 0.39
C SER A 29 11.30 -14.26 1.21
N PRO A 30 12.13 -14.91 2.04
CA PRO A 30 11.64 -16.03 2.84
C PRO A 30 10.51 -15.66 3.78
N PHE A 31 10.60 -14.48 4.40
CA PHE A 31 9.56 -14.00 5.32
C PHE A 31 8.26 -13.70 4.58
N ALA A 32 8.36 -13.11 3.39
CA ALA A 32 7.20 -12.85 2.56
C ALA A 32 6.51 -14.14 2.14
N GLN A 33 7.29 -15.14 1.77
CA GLN A 33 6.76 -16.45 1.38
C GLN A 33 6.08 -17.16 2.54
N GLN A 34 6.52 -16.88 3.75
CA GLN A 34 5.91 -17.44 4.97
C GLN A 34 4.67 -16.66 5.43
N GLY A 35 4.31 -15.59 4.72
CA GLY A 35 3.11 -14.82 5.00
C GLY A 35 3.31 -13.56 5.82
N ASN A 36 4.55 -13.12 6.04
CA ASN A 36 4.82 -11.89 6.78
C ASN A 36 4.39 -10.68 5.94
N ALA A 37 3.34 -9.99 6.39
CA ALA A 37 2.76 -8.88 5.64
C ALA A 37 3.72 -7.70 5.47
N GLU A 38 4.51 -7.39 6.48
CA GLU A 38 5.48 -6.30 6.39
C GLU A 38 6.55 -6.61 5.34
N ALA A 39 7.05 -7.86 5.32
CA ALA A 39 8.02 -8.28 4.30
C ALA A 39 7.41 -8.21 2.90
N GLN A 40 6.16 -8.64 2.77
CA GLN A 40 5.45 -8.58 1.48
C GLN A 40 5.31 -7.14 0.99
N HIS A 41 4.94 -6.23 1.88
CA HIS A 41 4.78 -4.82 1.53
C HIS A 41 6.11 -4.20 1.08
N ARG A 42 7.19 -4.48 1.82
CA ARG A 42 8.52 -3.96 1.47
C ARG A 42 9.01 -4.52 0.13
N LEU A 43 8.78 -5.81 -0.12
CA LEU A 43 9.11 -6.40 -1.43
C LEU A 43 8.32 -5.75 -2.56
N ALA A 44 7.03 -5.49 -2.32
CA ALA A 44 6.20 -4.84 -3.32
C ALA A 44 6.77 -3.48 -3.70
N ILE A 45 7.22 -2.70 -2.71
CA ILE A 45 7.83 -1.38 -2.96
C ILE A 45 9.11 -1.53 -3.79
N ILE A 46 9.94 -2.50 -3.46
CA ILE A 46 11.20 -2.75 -4.17
C ILE A 46 10.92 -3.05 -5.64
N TYR A 47 9.99 -3.97 -5.91
CA TYR A 47 9.67 -4.36 -7.29
C TYR A 47 8.94 -3.26 -8.05
N GLN A 48 8.05 -2.53 -7.39
CA GLN A 48 7.27 -1.47 -8.01
C GLN A 48 8.16 -0.33 -8.51
N ASN A 49 9.19 0.00 -7.75
CA ASN A 49 10.06 1.13 -8.05
C ASN A 49 11.41 0.72 -8.64
N GLY A 50 11.65 -0.57 -8.80
CA GLY A 50 12.92 -1.04 -9.34
C GLY A 50 14.10 -0.66 -8.46
N LEU A 51 13.97 -0.84 -7.14
CA LEU A 51 15.00 -0.45 -6.20
C LEU A 51 16.08 -1.53 -6.13
N GLY A 52 17.29 -1.19 -6.61
CA GLY A 52 18.40 -2.12 -6.61
C GLY A 52 18.27 -3.29 -7.58
N MET A 53 17.25 -3.27 -8.43
CA MET A 53 16.98 -4.32 -9.39
C MET A 53 15.98 -3.82 -10.43
N THR A 54 15.76 -4.59 -11.47
CA THR A 54 14.77 -4.24 -12.49
C THR A 54 13.36 -4.26 -11.91
N ARG A 55 12.59 -3.24 -12.24
CA ARG A 55 11.17 -3.16 -11.89
C ARG A 55 10.43 -4.41 -12.37
N ASN A 56 9.51 -4.91 -11.54
CA ASN A 56 8.70 -6.07 -11.89
C ASN A 56 7.26 -5.85 -11.41
N ASP A 57 6.40 -5.48 -12.35
CA ASP A 57 5.02 -5.13 -12.05
C ASP A 57 4.21 -6.30 -11.51
N GLU A 58 4.43 -7.52 -12.03
CA GLU A 58 3.70 -8.69 -11.57
C GLU A 58 4.01 -9.01 -10.11
N LEU A 59 5.28 -9.00 -9.75
CA LEU A 59 5.67 -9.26 -8.36
C LEU A 59 5.28 -8.12 -7.44
N ALA A 60 5.34 -6.87 -7.92
CA ALA A 60 4.89 -5.73 -7.14
C ALA A 60 3.41 -5.87 -6.77
N TYR A 61 2.58 -6.19 -7.75
CA TYR A 61 1.15 -6.38 -7.51
C TYR A 61 0.89 -7.59 -6.60
N LYS A 62 1.54 -8.71 -6.89
CA LYS A 62 1.38 -9.93 -6.10
C LYS A 62 1.62 -9.69 -4.62
N TRP A 63 2.76 -9.08 -4.29
CA TRP A 63 3.13 -8.86 -2.89
C TRP A 63 2.32 -7.77 -2.23
N MET A 64 2.00 -6.69 -2.96
CA MET A 64 1.16 -5.62 -2.42
C MET A 64 -0.22 -6.15 -2.07
N ARG A 65 -0.80 -6.94 -2.97
CA ARG A 65 -2.12 -7.53 -2.73
C ARG A 65 -2.09 -8.53 -1.56
N ALA A 66 -1.06 -9.36 -1.50
CA ALA A 66 -0.93 -10.33 -0.40
C ALA A 66 -0.91 -9.63 0.96
N ALA A 67 -0.14 -8.57 1.09
CA ALA A 67 -0.08 -7.80 2.33
C ALA A 67 -1.41 -7.09 2.63
N ALA A 68 -2.01 -6.49 1.61
CA ALA A 68 -3.29 -5.78 1.74
C ALA A 68 -4.41 -6.71 2.21
N GLU A 69 -4.45 -7.92 1.67
CA GLU A 69 -5.46 -8.92 2.05
C GLU A 69 -5.31 -9.37 3.49
N GLN A 70 -4.15 -9.24 4.08
CA GLN A 70 -3.92 -9.52 5.49
C GLN A 70 -4.28 -8.35 6.40
N GLY A 71 -4.72 -7.23 5.85
CA GLY A 71 -5.08 -6.06 6.64
C GLY A 71 -3.96 -5.05 6.84
N HIS A 72 -2.86 -5.16 6.11
CA HIS A 72 -1.75 -4.21 6.22
C HIS A 72 -2.18 -2.87 5.59
N ALA A 73 -2.36 -1.85 6.43
CA ALA A 73 -2.96 -0.59 5.99
C ALA A 73 -2.16 0.12 4.90
N LEU A 74 -0.84 0.18 5.03
CA LEU A 74 0.00 0.80 4.01
C LEU A 74 -0.09 0.06 2.68
N ALA A 75 -0.19 -1.27 2.72
CA ALA A 75 -0.34 -2.07 1.50
C ALA A 75 -1.71 -1.85 0.87
N GLN A 76 -2.76 -1.73 1.68
CA GLN A 76 -4.10 -1.42 1.17
C GLN A 76 -4.09 -0.06 0.47
N HIS A 77 -3.45 0.93 1.09
CA HIS A 77 -3.30 2.26 0.50
C HIS A 77 -2.51 2.18 -0.82
N GLY A 78 -1.39 1.46 -0.82
CA GLY A 78 -0.57 1.26 -2.01
C GLY A 78 -1.32 0.55 -3.13
N LEU A 79 -2.08 -0.49 -2.79
CA LEU A 79 -2.89 -1.22 -3.76
C LEU A 79 -3.98 -0.33 -4.34
N GLY A 80 -4.59 0.53 -3.50
CA GLY A 80 -5.55 1.52 -3.96
C GLY A 80 -4.97 2.40 -5.05
N PHE A 81 -3.74 2.88 -4.88
CA PHE A 81 -3.07 3.70 -5.89
C PHE A 81 -2.75 2.92 -7.16
N MET A 82 -2.36 1.65 -7.03
CA MET A 82 -2.14 0.83 -8.22
C MET A 82 -3.39 0.79 -9.09
N TYR A 83 -4.54 0.56 -8.49
CA TYR A 83 -5.80 0.54 -9.23
C TYR A 83 -6.23 1.93 -9.71
N LEU A 84 -6.00 2.96 -8.92
CA LEU A 84 -6.41 4.32 -9.29
C LEU A 84 -5.64 4.82 -10.50
N GLU A 85 -4.36 4.55 -10.56
CA GLU A 85 -3.48 5.05 -11.60
C GLU A 85 -3.25 4.05 -12.73
N GLY A 86 -3.67 2.81 -12.55
CA GLY A 86 -3.40 1.77 -13.53
C GLY A 86 -1.93 1.37 -13.54
N GLU A 87 -1.28 1.37 -12.39
CA GLU A 87 0.13 1.01 -12.26
C GLU A 87 0.22 -0.44 -11.77
N CYS A 88 0.97 -1.26 -12.46
CA CYS A 88 1.16 -2.69 -12.17
C CYS A 88 -0.10 -3.54 -12.36
N VAL A 89 -1.24 -2.93 -12.60
CA VAL A 89 -2.53 -3.59 -12.76
C VAL A 89 -3.41 -2.67 -13.59
N GLU A 90 -4.43 -3.23 -14.24
CA GLU A 90 -5.36 -2.44 -15.02
C GLU A 90 -6.12 -1.47 -14.13
N LYS A 91 -6.27 -0.23 -14.61
CA LYS A 91 -6.96 0.82 -13.88
C LYS A 91 -8.39 0.40 -13.53
N ASN A 92 -8.77 0.58 -12.26
CA ASN A 92 -10.10 0.25 -11.78
C ASN A 92 -10.44 1.12 -10.57
N GLY A 93 -11.24 2.16 -10.81
CA GLY A 93 -11.59 3.12 -9.75
C GLY A 93 -12.40 2.52 -8.62
N GLU A 94 -13.27 1.56 -8.93
CA GLU A 94 -14.08 0.91 -7.88
C GLU A 94 -13.20 0.11 -6.94
N GLU A 95 -12.26 -0.65 -7.49
CA GLU A 95 -11.31 -1.39 -6.66
C GLU A 95 -10.44 -0.43 -5.85
N ALA A 96 -9.99 0.67 -6.48
CA ALA A 96 -9.20 1.66 -5.78
C ALA A 96 -9.95 2.20 -4.56
N ALA A 97 -11.20 2.59 -4.74
CA ALA A 97 -12.01 3.14 -3.65
C ALA A 97 -12.19 2.11 -2.53
N ARG A 98 -12.40 0.85 -2.89
CA ARG A 98 -12.58 -0.22 -1.91
C ARG A 98 -11.34 -0.39 -1.04
N TRP A 99 -10.16 -0.41 -1.64
CA TRP A 99 -8.92 -0.58 -0.88
C TRP A 99 -8.60 0.66 -0.04
N PHE A 100 -8.83 1.87 -0.59
CA PHE A 100 -8.66 3.09 0.21
C PHE A 100 -9.62 3.11 1.39
N GLN A 101 -10.85 2.64 1.20
CA GLN A 101 -11.82 2.60 2.31
C GLN A 101 -11.33 1.67 3.42
N MET A 102 -10.79 0.50 3.05
CA MET A 102 -10.27 -0.44 4.05
C MET A 102 -9.12 0.18 4.85
N ALA A 103 -8.20 0.87 4.18
CA ALA A 103 -7.10 1.55 4.86
C ALA A 103 -7.62 2.72 5.71
N ALA A 104 -8.59 3.46 5.19
CA ALA A 104 -9.20 4.58 5.91
C ALA A 104 -9.90 4.10 7.19
N ASP A 105 -10.54 2.93 7.15
CA ASP A 105 -11.21 2.35 8.31
C ASP A 105 -10.20 2.02 9.42
N GLN A 106 -8.94 1.89 9.09
CA GLN A 106 -7.87 1.70 10.07
C GLN A 106 -7.26 3.02 10.53
N GLY A 107 -7.85 4.16 10.11
CA GLY A 107 -7.40 5.47 10.55
C GLY A 107 -6.29 6.08 9.68
N MET A 108 -6.06 5.55 8.49
CA MET A 108 -5.02 6.11 7.61
C MET A 108 -5.50 7.39 6.94
N ALA A 109 -4.98 8.53 7.43
CA ALA A 109 -5.41 9.85 6.96
C ALA A 109 -5.20 10.06 5.46
N GLY A 110 -4.10 9.53 4.92
CA GLY A 110 -3.83 9.63 3.49
C GLY A 110 -4.89 8.98 2.64
N SER A 111 -5.43 7.83 3.09
CA SER A 111 -6.50 7.13 2.39
C SER A 111 -7.80 7.90 2.47
N LEU A 112 -8.10 8.49 3.63
CA LEU A 112 -9.29 9.35 3.78
C LEU A 112 -9.24 10.52 2.82
N THR A 113 -8.09 11.19 2.75
CA THR A 113 -7.91 12.34 1.85
C THR A 113 -8.04 11.93 0.39
N THR A 114 -7.45 10.81 0.01
CA THR A 114 -7.52 10.33 -1.37
C THR A 114 -8.94 9.97 -1.76
N LEU A 115 -9.67 9.27 -0.88
CA LEU A 115 -11.09 8.98 -1.11
C LEU A 115 -11.91 10.26 -1.25
N ALA A 116 -11.65 11.25 -0.37
CA ALA A 116 -12.36 12.51 -0.44
C ALA A 116 -12.16 13.18 -1.80
N MET A 117 -10.93 13.16 -2.30
CA MET A 117 -10.63 13.72 -3.63
C MET A 117 -11.33 12.96 -4.74
N MET A 118 -11.40 11.63 -4.62
CA MET A 118 -12.11 10.81 -5.61
C MET A 118 -13.58 11.17 -5.68
N TYR A 119 -14.24 11.32 -4.53
CA TYR A 119 -15.66 11.73 -4.49
C TYR A 119 -15.85 13.16 -4.93
N GLU A 120 -14.93 14.04 -4.59
CA GLU A 120 -15.00 15.45 -5.00
C GLU A 120 -14.94 15.60 -6.51
N GLN A 121 -14.06 14.82 -7.14
CA GLN A 121 -13.80 14.91 -8.58
C GLN A 121 -14.62 13.93 -9.42
N GLY A 122 -15.28 12.98 -8.79
CA GLY A 122 -15.93 11.89 -9.52
C GLY A 122 -14.91 11.00 -10.22
N ASN A 123 -13.73 10.83 -9.63
CA ASN A 123 -12.66 10.03 -10.21
C ASN A 123 -12.74 8.60 -9.68
N GLY A 124 -13.18 7.68 -10.55
CA GLY A 124 -13.30 6.26 -10.19
C GLY A 124 -14.55 5.92 -9.37
N VAL A 125 -15.25 6.92 -8.88
CA VAL A 125 -16.51 6.78 -8.16
C VAL A 125 -17.45 7.89 -8.64
N GLU A 126 -18.75 7.73 -8.38
CA GLU A 126 -19.69 8.79 -8.68
C GLU A 126 -19.41 10.00 -7.79
N GLN A 127 -19.41 11.20 -8.38
CA GLN A 127 -19.16 12.43 -7.65
C GLN A 127 -20.16 12.59 -6.51
N ASP A 128 -19.65 12.90 -5.31
CA ASP A 128 -20.47 13.09 -4.12
C ASP A 128 -19.78 14.09 -3.20
N LEU A 129 -20.20 15.35 -3.26
CA LEU A 129 -19.58 16.43 -2.49
C LEU A 129 -19.83 16.32 -1.00
N GLU A 130 -20.97 15.75 -0.60
CA GLU A 130 -21.24 15.52 0.82
C GLU A 130 -20.30 14.48 1.41
N GLU A 131 -20.12 13.36 0.69
CA GLU A 131 -19.22 12.33 1.13
C GLU A 131 -17.78 12.83 1.16
N ALA A 132 -17.39 13.62 0.15
CA ALA A 132 -16.05 14.20 0.12
C ALA A 132 -15.83 15.08 1.36
N ARG A 133 -16.79 15.91 1.69
CA ARG A 133 -16.69 16.79 2.87
C ARG A 133 -16.56 15.97 4.15
N ARG A 134 -17.37 14.92 4.28
CA ARG A 134 -17.34 14.04 5.45
C ARG A 134 -15.96 13.42 5.63
N LEU A 135 -15.39 12.92 4.53
CA LEU A 135 -14.08 12.27 4.57
C LEU A 135 -12.96 13.27 4.87
N TYR A 136 -13.03 14.49 4.31
CA TYR A 136 -12.04 15.52 4.64
C TYR A 136 -12.07 15.86 6.13
N LYS A 137 -13.25 15.94 6.72
CA LYS A 137 -13.38 16.19 8.15
C LYS A 137 -12.75 15.07 8.97
N LEU A 138 -13.00 13.83 8.59
CA LEU A 138 -12.40 12.68 9.28
C LEU A 138 -10.88 12.71 9.18
N ALA A 139 -10.35 13.23 8.07
CA ALA A 139 -8.91 13.35 7.87
C ALA A 139 -8.29 14.53 8.61
N GLY A 140 -9.10 15.36 9.26
CA GLY A 140 -8.62 16.47 10.05
C GLY A 140 -8.67 17.83 9.35
N PHE A 141 -9.34 17.92 8.20
CA PHE A 141 -9.48 19.19 7.49
C PHE A 141 -10.82 19.85 7.87
N ASP A 142 -10.78 20.82 8.76
CA ASP A 142 -11.96 21.55 9.15
C ASP A 142 -12.28 22.58 8.08
N ASP A 143 -13.57 22.71 7.73
CA ASP A 143 -14.07 23.71 6.78
C ASP A 143 -13.27 23.74 5.48
N ALA A 144 -12.76 22.60 5.08
CA ALA A 144 -11.95 22.49 3.89
C ALA A 144 -12.73 22.81 2.61
N VAL A 145 -14.03 22.88 2.68
CA VAL A 145 -14.86 23.08 1.50
C VAL A 145 -15.94 24.07 1.77
#